data_6b193e35dba33b87f9fe928e4dbd8702
#
_entry.id   6b193e35dba33b87f9fe928e4dbd8702
#
_cell.length_a   1.000
_cell.length_b   1.000
_cell.length_c   1.000
_cell.angle_alpha   90.00
_cell.angle_beta   90.00
_cell.angle_gamma   90.00
#
_symmetry.space_group_name_H-M   'P 1'
#
loop_
_entity.id
_entity.type
_entity.pdbx_description
1 polymer ?
#
loop_
_entity_poly.entity_id
_entity_poly.type
_entity_poly.pdbx_seq_one_letter_code
_entity_poly.pdbx_strand_id
1 'polypeptide(L)'
;GINHSEDVGNWYHEEYMEPQKIAEHVVHVDASANGYFMMYLTENGELYGAGANLQGILGKEPGENDAMNPQQNVVNQPKLLMSDVSYMRAGATCAIALKKNGEVYWWGELMTGGANSIYGEGMLTYTEPHKMLDQAIYVTTTNRRSAAITANGDLYTWGDNTYGQCGYTGEKTFLTEPEKVMENVRMVWCDEIEQNAIWTDLANVNPNDYGTTCYDDTFVLTKDGKMYATGTNIGTDSKQNTPYGEGE
;
A
#
# COMPACT_ATOMS: atom_id res chain seq x y z
N GLY A 1 0.75 22.58 3.81
CA GLY A 1 -0.06 21.64 3.02
C GLY A 1 -0.81 22.38 1.92
N ILE A 2 -1.17 21.67 0.88
CA ILE A 2 -1.94 22.19 -0.25
C ILE A 2 -3.34 21.60 -0.16
N ASN A 3 -4.37 22.46 -0.09
CA ASN A 3 -5.75 22.04 -0.21
C ASN A 3 -6.23 22.32 -1.65
N HIS A 4 -6.73 21.31 -2.34
CA HIS A 4 -7.31 21.50 -3.67
C HIS A 4 -8.75 21.94 -3.51
N SER A 5 -9.04 23.23 -3.78
CA SER A 5 -10.41 23.72 -3.82
C SER A 5 -11.09 23.39 -5.14
N GLU A 6 -12.43 23.25 -5.10
CA GLU A 6 -13.30 22.67 -6.14
C GLU A 6 -13.40 23.45 -7.48
N ASP A 7 -12.65 24.54 -7.70
CA ASP A 7 -12.76 25.30 -8.94
C ASP A 7 -11.94 24.67 -10.08
N VAL A 8 -12.66 23.90 -10.89
CA VAL A 8 -12.21 23.32 -12.14
C VAL A 8 -11.83 24.42 -13.11
N GLY A 9 -10.55 24.71 -13.21
CA GLY A 9 -10.01 25.67 -14.19
C GLY A 9 -9.00 26.65 -13.67
N ASN A 10 -8.96 26.91 -12.38
CA ASN A 10 -7.90 27.67 -11.74
C ASN A 10 -7.24 26.78 -10.68
N TRP A 11 -5.96 26.57 -10.80
CA TRP A 11 -5.12 25.87 -9.82
C TRP A 11 -4.91 26.80 -8.61
N TYR A 12 -5.97 27.08 -7.85
CA TYR A 12 -5.85 27.78 -6.58
C TYR A 12 -5.45 26.78 -5.51
N HIS A 13 -4.19 26.87 -5.13
CA HIS A 13 -3.66 26.18 -3.95
C HIS A 13 -3.86 27.10 -2.75
N GLU A 14 -4.67 26.71 -1.78
CA GLU A 14 -4.59 27.31 -0.46
C GLU A 14 -3.35 26.75 0.23
N GLU A 15 -2.35 27.58 0.42
CA GLU A 15 -1.13 27.22 1.14
C GLU A 15 -1.30 27.57 2.62
N TYR A 16 -1.24 26.56 3.47
CA TYR A 16 -1.18 26.74 4.90
C TYR A 16 0.27 26.74 5.35
N MET A 17 0.79 27.91 5.68
CA MET A 17 2.17 28.08 6.17
C MET A 17 2.30 27.67 7.64
N GLU A 18 1.20 27.57 8.38
CA GLU A 18 1.15 27.14 9.75
C GLU A 18 0.37 25.82 9.88
N PRO A 19 0.72 24.96 10.85
CA PRO A 19 -0.04 23.73 11.11
C PRO A 19 -1.52 24.02 11.43
N GLN A 20 -2.42 23.33 10.73
CA GLN A 20 -3.86 23.41 10.98
C GLN A 20 -4.33 22.17 11.72
N LYS A 21 -5.16 22.35 12.76
CA LYS A 21 -5.75 21.23 13.48
C LYS A 21 -6.87 20.61 12.63
N ILE A 22 -6.73 19.33 12.27
CA ILE A 22 -7.68 18.58 11.44
C ILE A 22 -8.62 17.72 12.29
N ALA A 23 -8.11 17.11 13.36
CA ALA A 23 -8.86 16.17 14.20
C ALA A 23 -8.32 16.17 15.65
N GLU A 24 -9.07 15.54 16.53
CA GLU A 24 -8.71 15.30 17.93
C GLU A 24 -8.83 13.82 18.26
N HIS A 25 -8.23 13.40 19.38
CA HIS A 25 -8.25 12.00 19.85
C HIS A 25 -7.72 10.98 18.82
N VAL A 26 -6.79 11.41 17.98
CA VAL A 26 -6.15 10.59 16.96
C VAL A 26 -5.03 9.78 17.59
N VAL A 27 -5.02 8.47 17.35
CA VAL A 27 -4.00 7.53 17.87
C VAL A 27 -3.07 7.01 16.77
N HIS A 28 -3.48 7.09 15.51
CA HIS A 28 -2.66 6.68 14.37
C HIS A 28 -3.03 7.48 13.13
N VAL A 29 -2.03 7.81 12.32
CA VAL A 29 -2.18 8.47 11.02
C VAL A 29 -1.26 7.78 10.03
N ASP A 30 -1.75 7.60 8.81
CA ASP A 30 -0.96 7.14 7.68
C ASP A 30 -1.42 7.86 6.41
N ALA A 31 -0.53 7.99 5.45
CA ALA A 31 -0.81 8.64 4.18
C ALA A 31 -0.32 7.80 3.02
N SER A 32 -0.99 7.90 1.89
CA SER A 32 -0.57 7.21 0.68
C SER A 32 0.86 7.63 0.29
N ALA A 33 1.66 6.70 -0.18
CA ALA A 33 3.03 6.94 -0.61
C ALA A 33 3.13 8.04 -1.69
N ASN A 34 2.09 8.18 -2.52
CA ASN A 34 1.99 9.21 -3.56
C ASN A 34 1.38 10.53 -3.04
N GLY A 35 1.02 10.63 -1.76
CA GLY A 35 0.45 11.85 -1.15
C GLY A 35 -0.97 12.18 -1.60
N TYR A 36 -1.68 11.24 -2.24
CA TYR A 36 -3.03 11.52 -2.77
C TYR A 36 -4.10 11.56 -1.69
N PHE A 37 -3.99 10.74 -0.66
CA PHE A 37 -4.95 10.67 0.44
C PHE A 37 -4.24 10.41 1.76
N MET A 38 -4.94 10.72 2.83
CA MET A 38 -4.52 10.39 4.19
C MET A 38 -5.66 9.69 4.92
N MET A 39 -5.30 8.87 5.90
CA MET A 39 -6.24 8.26 6.85
C MET A 39 -5.77 8.48 8.28
N TYR A 40 -6.71 8.55 9.21
CA TYR A 40 -6.40 8.53 10.62
C TYR A 40 -7.40 7.70 11.42
N LEU A 41 -6.91 7.14 12.51
CA LEU A 41 -7.66 6.31 13.45
C LEU A 41 -7.81 7.06 14.77
N THR A 42 -9.02 7.11 15.29
CA THR A 42 -9.31 7.68 16.61
C THR A 42 -9.18 6.63 17.73
N GLU A 43 -9.06 7.09 18.97
CA GLU A 43 -9.04 6.24 20.17
C GLU A 43 -10.29 5.34 20.32
N ASN A 44 -11.42 5.77 19.75
CA ASN A 44 -12.66 4.98 19.74
C ASN A 44 -12.65 3.86 18.70
N GLY A 45 -11.70 3.86 17.78
CA GLY A 45 -11.59 2.89 16.70
C GLY A 45 -12.37 3.30 15.45
N GLU A 46 -12.60 4.59 15.26
CA GLU A 46 -13.17 5.13 14.03
C GLU A 46 -12.07 5.51 13.06
N LEU A 47 -12.11 4.94 11.86
CA LEU A 47 -11.19 5.21 10.76
C LEU A 47 -11.79 6.25 9.83
N TYR A 48 -11.08 7.35 9.66
CA TYR A 48 -11.43 8.44 8.75
C TYR A 48 -10.42 8.56 7.62
N GLY A 49 -10.87 9.09 6.47
CA GLY A 49 -10.00 9.40 5.34
C GLY A 49 -10.38 10.69 4.65
N ALA A 50 -9.37 11.35 4.04
CA ALA A 50 -9.53 12.57 3.25
C ALA A 50 -8.48 12.60 2.13
N GLY A 51 -8.76 13.35 1.06
CA GLY A 51 -7.91 13.49 -0.11
C GLY A 51 -8.55 12.97 -1.38
N ALA A 52 -7.74 12.59 -2.36
CA ALA A 52 -8.23 12.03 -3.61
C ALA A 52 -8.87 10.65 -3.39
N ASN A 53 -10.08 10.48 -3.89
CA ASN A 53 -10.86 9.24 -3.79
C ASN A 53 -10.66 8.35 -5.02
N LEU A 54 -9.41 8.12 -5.38
CA LEU A 54 -9.06 7.22 -6.48
C LEU A 54 -9.53 5.81 -6.16
N GLN A 55 -10.13 5.14 -7.12
CA GLN A 55 -10.63 3.76 -6.98
C GLN A 55 -11.68 3.57 -5.85
N GLY A 56 -12.30 4.64 -5.38
CA GLY A 56 -13.26 4.57 -4.29
C GLY A 56 -12.64 4.33 -2.90
N ILE A 57 -11.34 4.58 -2.75
CA ILE A 57 -10.59 4.25 -1.53
C ILE A 57 -11.09 5.00 -0.28
N LEU A 58 -11.70 6.17 -0.46
CA LEU A 58 -12.31 6.96 0.61
C LEU A 58 -13.84 6.78 0.69
N GLY A 59 -14.34 5.68 0.12
CA GLY A 59 -15.75 5.35 0.06
C GLY A 59 -16.44 5.99 -1.16
N LYS A 60 -17.18 5.17 -1.89
CA LYS A 60 -17.90 5.59 -3.10
C LYS A 60 -19.13 6.43 -2.71
N GLU A 61 -19.23 7.66 -3.22
CA GLU A 61 -20.46 8.43 -3.15
C GLU A 61 -21.40 8.05 -4.31
N PRO A 62 -22.73 7.97 -4.07
CA PRO A 62 -23.69 7.70 -5.13
C PRO A 62 -23.58 8.77 -6.24
N GLY A 63 -23.29 8.35 -7.45
CA GLY A 63 -23.24 9.22 -8.63
C GLY A 63 -21.85 9.75 -9.03
N GLU A 64 -20.83 9.56 -8.23
CA GLU A 64 -19.45 9.93 -8.56
C GLU A 64 -18.75 8.76 -9.25
N ASN A 65 -18.68 8.80 -10.57
CA ASN A 65 -18.24 7.67 -11.38
C ASN A 65 -16.96 7.93 -12.17
N ASP A 66 -16.12 8.85 -11.76
CA ASP A 66 -14.95 9.09 -12.58
C ASP A 66 -13.63 8.82 -11.85
N ALA A 67 -13.26 7.52 -11.81
CA ALA A 67 -11.92 7.08 -11.41
C ALA A 67 -10.83 7.65 -12.34
N MET A 68 -11.21 8.18 -13.51
CA MET A 68 -10.30 8.74 -14.51
C MET A 68 -10.05 10.24 -14.33
N ASN A 69 -10.79 10.92 -13.45
CA ASN A 69 -10.57 12.34 -13.16
C ASN A 69 -10.32 12.57 -11.66
N PRO A 70 -9.07 12.46 -11.19
CA PRO A 70 -8.73 12.63 -9.79
C PRO A 70 -9.06 14.03 -9.25
N GLN A 71 -9.27 15.02 -10.10
CA GLN A 71 -9.63 16.39 -9.71
C GLN A 71 -11.11 16.54 -9.34
N GLN A 72 -11.98 15.63 -9.77
CA GLN A 72 -13.41 15.67 -9.50
C GLN A 72 -13.84 14.76 -8.35
N ASN A 73 -12.94 13.91 -7.88
CA ASN A 73 -13.25 12.94 -6.83
C ASN A 73 -12.35 13.15 -5.62
N VAL A 74 -12.54 14.27 -4.92
CA VAL A 74 -11.77 14.64 -3.74
C VAL A 74 -12.68 14.72 -2.53
N VAL A 75 -12.30 14.03 -1.45
CA VAL A 75 -12.94 14.11 -0.14
C VAL A 75 -12.22 15.20 0.67
N ASN A 76 -12.74 16.42 0.64
CA ASN A 76 -12.11 17.59 1.27
C ASN A 76 -12.21 17.60 2.80
N GLN A 77 -13.25 16.98 3.36
CA GLN A 77 -13.43 16.84 4.80
C GLN A 77 -13.30 15.37 5.18
N PRO A 78 -12.62 15.03 6.29
CA PRO A 78 -12.46 13.66 6.70
C PRO A 78 -13.81 12.92 6.81
N LYS A 79 -13.94 11.81 6.10
CA LYS A 79 -15.12 10.96 6.06
C LYS A 79 -14.89 9.70 6.87
N LEU A 80 -15.87 9.27 7.65
CA LEU A 80 -15.84 7.99 8.36
C LEU A 80 -15.91 6.85 7.34
N LEU A 81 -14.88 6.00 7.34
CA LEU A 81 -14.76 4.84 6.45
C LEU A 81 -15.16 3.54 7.14
N MET A 82 -14.76 3.38 8.40
CA MET A 82 -14.99 2.13 9.15
C MET A 82 -14.97 2.38 10.66
N SER A 83 -15.71 1.56 11.40
CA SER A 83 -15.69 1.52 12.87
C SER A 83 -15.07 0.22 13.39
N ASP A 84 -14.76 0.19 14.69
CA ASP A 84 -14.15 -0.95 15.39
C ASP A 84 -12.76 -1.33 14.87
N VAL A 85 -12.02 -0.38 14.32
CA VAL A 85 -10.67 -0.54 13.81
C VAL A 85 -9.67 -0.46 14.97
N SER A 86 -8.65 -1.32 14.96
CA SER A 86 -7.54 -1.33 15.89
C SER A 86 -6.22 -0.86 15.26
N TYR A 87 -6.07 -1.03 13.95
CA TYR A 87 -4.89 -0.61 13.19
C TYR A 87 -5.21 -0.47 11.70
N MET A 88 -4.47 0.35 10.98
CA MET A 88 -4.60 0.52 9.53
C MET A 88 -3.28 0.91 8.89
N ARG A 89 -3.17 0.68 7.57
CA ARG A 89 -2.10 1.20 6.72
C ARG A 89 -2.67 1.69 5.40
N ALA A 90 -2.04 2.73 4.86
CA ALA A 90 -2.28 3.25 3.52
C ALA A 90 -1.15 2.79 2.58
N GLY A 91 -1.51 2.12 1.49
CA GLY A 91 -0.64 1.95 0.32
C GLY A 91 -0.70 3.17 -0.58
N ALA A 92 -0.12 3.10 -1.79
CA ALA A 92 -0.23 4.21 -2.75
C ALA A 92 -1.66 4.35 -3.30
N THR A 93 -2.29 3.24 -3.63
CA THR A 93 -3.64 3.16 -4.24
C THR A 93 -4.57 2.20 -3.51
N CYS A 94 -4.19 1.72 -2.34
CA CYS A 94 -4.96 0.78 -1.54
C CYS A 94 -4.90 1.11 -0.05
N ALA A 95 -5.75 0.47 0.72
CA ALA A 95 -5.79 0.57 2.17
C ALA A 95 -6.09 -0.79 2.80
N ILE A 96 -5.58 -0.98 4.00
CA ILE A 96 -5.84 -2.15 4.82
C ILE A 96 -6.24 -1.71 6.23
N ALA A 97 -7.23 -2.37 6.80
CA ALA A 97 -7.66 -2.15 8.17
C ALA A 97 -7.80 -3.47 8.93
N LEU A 98 -7.31 -3.47 10.15
CA LEU A 98 -7.48 -4.55 11.11
C LEU A 98 -8.53 -4.13 12.13
N LYS A 99 -9.61 -4.89 12.24
CA LYS A 99 -10.62 -4.68 13.27
C LYS A 99 -10.21 -5.21 14.64
N LYS A 100 -10.83 -4.69 15.70
CA LYS A 100 -10.62 -5.14 17.09
C LYS A 100 -10.92 -6.63 17.30
N ASN A 101 -11.77 -7.22 16.47
CA ASN A 101 -12.11 -8.65 16.49
C ASN A 101 -11.15 -9.55 15.68
N GLY A 102 -10.13 -8.96 15.05
CA GLY A 102 -9.14 -9.68 14.24
C GLY A 102 -9.51 -9.87 12.77
N GLU A 103 -10.62 -9.31 12.32
CA GLU A 103 -10.96 -9.29 10.88
C GLU A 103 -10.08 -8.29 10.13
N VAL A 104 -9.59 -8.69 8.95
CA VAL A 104 -8.82 -7.86 8.03
C VAL A 104 -9.71 -7.44 6.87
N TYR A 105 -9.76 -6.15 6.63
CA TYR A 105 -10.39 -5.56 5.46
C TYR A 105 -9.35 -4.88 4.58
N TRP A 106 -9.48 -5.08 3.28
CA TRP A 106 -8.63 -4.47 2.27
C TRP A 106 -9.49 -3.89 1.15
N TRP A 107 -9.09 -2.74 0.58
CA TRP A 107 -9.78 -2.09 -0.55
C TRP A 107 -8.83 -1.16 -1.29
N GLY A 108 -9.29 -0.64 -2.45
CA GLY A 108 -8.47 0.08 -3.41
C GLY A 108 -7.96 -0.84 -4.50
N GLU A 109 -6.77 -0.61 -4.97
CA GLU A 109 -6.17 -1.34 -6.09
C GLU A 109 -4.76 -1.81 -5.76
N LEU A 110 -4.46 -3.08 -6.02
CA LEU A 110 -3.10 -3.62 -6.10
C LEU A 110 -2.68 -3.74 -7.55
N MET A 111 -1.49 -3.28 -7.85
CA MET A 111 -0.91 -3.25 -9.19
C MET A 111 0.12 -4.36 -9.39
N THR A 112 0.35 -4.77 -10.64
CA THR A 112 1.47 -5.66 -10.99
C THR A 112 2.72 -4.86 -11.29
N GLY A 113 3.89 -5.43 -10.94
CA GLY A 113 5.21 -4.87 -11.20
C GLY A 113 5.77 -5.11 -12.60
N GLY A 114 4.94 -5.23 -13.64
CA GLY A 114 5.42 -5.40 -15.01
C GLY A 114 6.27 -4.23 -15.48
N ALA A 115 7.48 -4.50 -16.00
CA ALA A 115 8.50 -3.54 -16.42
C ALA A 115 8.07 -2.52 -17.50
N ASN A 116 6.84 -2.58 -18.00
CA ASN A 116 6.31 -1.70 -19.04
C ASN A 116 5.03 -0.96 -18.62
N SER A 117 4.62 -1.05 -17.38
CA SER A 117 3.41 -0.41 -16.92
C SER A 117 3.74 0.73 -15.96
N ILE A 118 3.79 1.94 -16.48
CA ILE A 118 3.72 3.18 -15.66
C ILE A 118 2.37 3.22 -14.91
N TYR A 119 1.40 2.47 -15.41
CA TYR A 119 0.09 2.19 -14.86
C TYR A 119 -0.08 0.67 -14.94
N GLY A 120 0.35 -0.07 -13.89
CA GLY A 120 0.12 -1.49 -13.79
C GLY A 120 -1.35 -1.79 -14.06
N GLU A 121 -1.65 -2.87 -14.76
CA GLU A 121 -3.03 -3.34 -14.81
C GLU A 121 -3.41 -3.71 -13.39
N GLY A 122 -4.45 -3.06 -12.84
CA GLY A 122 -5.00 -3.41 -11.55
C GLY A 122 -5.48 -4.84 -11.57
N MET A 123 -4.80 -5.70 -10.85
CA MET A 123 -5.10 -7.14 -10.83
C MET A 123 -6.08 -7.50 -9.71
N LEU A 124 -6.18 -6.64 -8.70
CA LEU A 124 -7.13 -6.78 -7.60
C LEU A 124 -7.67 -5.40 -7.27
N THR A 125 -8.98 -5.21 -7.41
CA THR A 125 -9.65 -3.94 -7.15
C THR A 125 -10.94 -4.18 -6.36
N TYR A 126 -11.04 -3.52 -5.21
CA TYR A 126 -12.28 -3.40 -4.44
C TYR A 126 -12.54 -1.93 -4.15
N THR A 127 -13.67 -1.41 -4.61
CA THR A 127 -14.08 -0.01 -4.38
C THR A 127 -14.65 0.23 -2.99
N GLU A 128 -14.86 -0.83 -2.21
CA GLU A 128 -15.35 -0.83 -0.84
C GLU A 128 -14.53 -1.81 0.00
N PRO A 129 -14.43 -1.62 1.34
CA PRO A 129 -13.72 -2.54 2.21
C PRO A 129 -14.19 -3.98 2.05
N HIS A 130 -13.30 -4.85 1.57
CA HIS A 130 -13.54 -6.27 1.37
C HIS A 130 -12.83 -7.09 2.45
N LYS A 131 -13.57 -8.02 3.05
CA LYS A 131 -12.99 -8.89 4.10
C LYS A 131 -12.05 -9.92 3.48
N MET A 132 -10.79 -9.92 3.88
CA MET A 132 -9.73 -10.80 3.36
C MET A 132 -9.41 -11.96 4.30
N LEU A 133 -9.37 -11.74 5.61
CA LEU A 133 -8.86 -12.71 6.58
C LEU A 133 -9.51 -12.52 7.94
N ASP A 134 -9.48 -13.58 8.75
CA ASP A 134 -9.86 -13.58 10.16
C ASP A 134 -8.65 -13.82 11.08
N GLN A 135 -8.82 -13.53 12.37
CA GLN A 135 -7.86 -13.85 13.43
C GLN A 135 -6.48 -13.20 13.28
N ALA A 136 -6.39 -12.11 12.53
CA ALA A 136 -5.15 -11.35 12.41
C ALA A 136 -4.87 -10.50 13.66
N ILE A 137 -3.58 -10.28 13.92
CA ILE A 137 -3.08 -9.39 14.97
C ILE A 137 -2.19 -8.28 14.41
N TYR A 138 -1.78 -8.39 13.15
CA TYR A 138 -0.98 -7.39 12.46
C TYR A 138 -1.27 -7.42 10.96
N VAL A 139 -1.23 -6.26 10.34
CA VAL A 139 -1.40 -6.07 8.89
C VAL A 139 -0.43 -5.03 8.36
N THR A 140 -0.04 -5.16 7.10
CA THR A 140 0.70 -4.14 6.35
C THR A 140 0.32 -4.21 4.88
N THR A 141 0.49 -3.11 4.16
CA THR A 141 0.24 -3.02 2.72
C THR A 141 1.22 -2.06 2.07
N THR A 142 1.54 -2.32 0.83
CA THR A 142 2.22 -1.42 -0.10
C THR A 142 1.31 -1.21 -1.32
N ASN A 143 1.81 -0.61 -2.39
CA ASN A 143 1.06 -0.45 -3.63
C ASN A 143 0.81 -1.78 -4.37
N ARG A 144 1.63 -2.80 -4.11
CA ARG A 144 1.65 -4.03 -4.91
C ARG A 144 1.29 -5.27 -4.12
N ARG A 145 1.49 -5.27 -2.81
CA ARG A 145 1.24 -6.45 -1.96
C ARG A 145 0.82 -6.05 -0.57
N SER A 146 0.22 -7.02 0.08
CA SER A 146 -0.21 -6.90 1.46
C SER A 146 0.16 -8.14 2.24
N ALA A 147 0.25 -8.00 3.56
CA ALA A 147 0.53 -9.09 4.46
C ALA A 147 -0.27 -8.97 5.76
N ALA A 148 -0.57 -10.12 6.36
CA ALA A 148 -1.21 -10.22 7.67
C ALA A 148 -0.59 -11.34 8.48
N ILE A 149 -0.45 -11.13 9.80
CA ILE A 149 -0.03 -12.16 10.75
C ILE A 149 -1.21 -12.50 11.65
N THR A 150 -1.53 -13.79 11.76
CA THR A 150 -2.58 -14.26 12.67
C THR A 150 -2.09 -14.42 14.10
N ALA A 151 -3.01 -14.58 15.05
CA ALA A 151 -2.70 -14.83 16.45
C ALA A 151 -1.83 -16.07 16.67
N ASN A 152 -1.93 -17.09 15.80
CA ASN A 152 -1.09 -18.27 15.83
C ASN A 152 0.35 -18.01 15.36
N GLY A 153 0.57 -16.91 14.65
CA GLY A 153 1.85 -16.57 14.02
C GLY A 153 1.97 -17.08 12.60
N ASP A 154 0.85 -17.35 11.96
CA ASP A 154 0.82 -17.65 10.53
C ASP A 154 0.87 -16.36 9.73
N LEU A 155 1.79 -16.29 8.77
CA LEU A 155 1.92 -15.19 7.82
C LEU A 155 1.12 -15.51 6.55
N TYR A 156 0.24 -14.59 6.20
CA TYR A 156 -0.48 -14.58 4.93
C TYR A 156 -0.03 -13.38 4.10
N THR A 157 0.11 -13.58 2.79
CA THR A 157 0.46 -12.54 1.83
C THR A 157 -0.46 -12.62 0.61
N TRP A 158 -0.67 -11.50 -0.05
CA TRP A 158 -1.38 -11.39 -1.33
C TRP A 158 -0.89 -10.19 -2.13
N GLY A 159 -1.18 -10.19 -3.43
CA GLY A 159 -0.73 -9.19 -4.39
C GLY A 159 0.33 -9.72 -5.33
N ASP A 160 1.19 -8.84 -5.81
CA ASP A 160 2.23 -9.15 -6.78
C ASP A 160 3.30 -10.11 -6.21
N ASN A 161 3.53 -11.19 -6.94
CA ASN A 161 4.54 -12.22 -6.64
C ASN A 161 5.41 -12.52 -7.87
N THR A 162 5.50 -11.58 -8.81
CA THR A 162 6.26 -11.77 -10.06
C THR A 162 7.71 -12.15 -9.81
N TYR A 163 8.29 -11.63 -8.73
CA TYR A 163 9.67 -11.89 -8.31
C TYR A 163 9.76 -12.67 -7.00
N GLY A 164 8.68 -13.32 -6.56
CA GLY A 164 8.62 -14.07 -5.31
C GLY A 164 8.49 -13.20 -4.06
N GLN A 165 8.20 -11.90 -4.20
CA GLN A 165 8.13 -10.95 -3.10
C GLN A 165 7.03 -11.23 -2.06
N CYS A 166 6.02 -12.01 -2.41
CA CYS A 166 5.03 -12.52 -1.46
C CYS A 166 5.54 -13.72 -0.63
N GLY A 167 6.71 -14.30 -0.98
CA GLY A 167 7.20 -15.55 -0.34
C GLY A 167 6.39 -16.79 -0.73
N TYR A 168 5.52 -16.69 -1.73
CA TYR A 168 4.75 -17.80 -2.26
C TYR A 168 5.56 -18.56 -3.31
N THR A 169 5.73 -19.87 -3.10
CA THR A 169 6.59 -20.74 -3.93
C THR A 169 5.85 -21.47 -5.04
N GLY A 170 4.54 -21.24 -5.20
CA GLY A 170 3.74 -21.79 -6.30
C GLY A 170 3.91 -21.01 -7.61
N GLU A 171 3.17 -21.43 -8.63
CA GLU A 171 3.28 -20.88 -9.99
C GLU A 171 2.59 -19.53 -10.20
N LYS A 172 1.80 -19.06 -9.20
CA LYS A 172 1.07 -17.79 -9.32
C LYS A 172 2.02 -16.61 -9.20
N THR A 173 2.01 -15.74 -10.20
CA THR A 173 2.74 -14.46 -10.19
C THR A 173 1.93 -13.33 -9.56
N PHE A 174 0.64 -13.54 -9.29
CA PHE A 174 -0.23 -12.63 -8.56
C PHE A 174 -1.20 -13.44 -7.69
N LEU A 175 -1.32 -13.04 -6.42
CA LEU A 175 -2.20 -13.66 -5.43
C LEU A 175 -3.41 -12.74 -5.21
N THR A 176 -4.58 -13.14 -5.67
CA THR A 176 -5.84 -12.40 -5.47
C THR A 176 -6.47 -12.63 -4.10
N GLU A 177 -6.04 -13.69 -3.42
CA GLU A 177 -6.50 -14.08 -2.09
C GLU A 177 -5.30 -14.29 -1.15
N PRO A 178 -5.46 -14.12 0.16
CA PRO A 178 -4.40 -14.38 1.13
C PRO A 178 -3.92 -15.84 1.07
N GLU A 179 -2.64 -16.03 0.78
CA GLU A 179 -1.98 -17.35 0.81
C GLU A 179 -1.07 -17.45 2.04
N LYS A 180 -1.17 -18.56 2.77
CA LYS A 180 -0.29 -18.82 3.91
C LYS A 180 1.10 -19.18 3.40
N VAL A 181 2.11 -18.38 3.78
CA VAL A 181 3.48 -18.54 3.28
C VAL A 181 4.48 -18.96 4.36
N MET A 182 4.20 -18.67 5.62
CA MET A 182 5.12 -18.99 6.72
C MET A 182 4.39 -19.18 8.03
N GLU A 183 5.01 -19.90 8.95
CA GLU A 183 4.57 -20.09 10.35
C GLU A 183 5.58 -19.48 11.33
N ASN A 184 5.18 -19.39 12.59
CA ASN A 184 6.03 -18.90 13.68
C ASN A 184 6.52 -17.45 13.50
N VAL A 185 5.75 -16.63 12.77
CA VAL A 185 6.11 -15.25 12.48
C VAL A 185 5.74 -14.32 13.62
N ARG A 186 6.65 -13.39 13.93
CA ARG A 186 6.48 -12.31 14.90
C ARG A 186 6.22 -10.97 14.25
N MET A 187 6.89 -10.69 13.12
CA MET A 187 6.82 -9.42 12.41
C MET A 187 7.04 -9.64 10.91
N VAL A 188 6.34 -8.86 10.11
CA VAL A 188 6.56 -8.74 8.67
C VAL A 188 6.68 -7.27 8.31
N TRP A 189 7.59 -6.99 7.40
CA TRP A 189 7.80 -5.67 6.80
C TRP A 189 7.79 -5.83 5.28
N CYS A 190 6.87 -5.13 4.62
CA CYS A 190 6.85 -5.02 3.17
C CYS A 190 7.44 -3.65 2.80
N ASP A 191 8.48 -3.65 2.01
CA ASP A 191 9.10 -2.45 1.48
C ASP A 191 8.83 -2.33 -0.02
N GLU A 192 8.69 -1.11 -0.50
CA GLU A 192 8.49 -0.80 -1.91
C GLU A 192 9.27 0.48 -2.21
N ILE A 193 10.28 0.37 -3.06
CA ILE A 193 11.00 1.52 -3.59
C ILE A 193 10.59 1.69 -5.05
N GLU A 194 9.69 2.62 -5.31
CA GLU A 194 9.56 3.16 -6.65
C GLU A 194 10.79 4.02 -6.95
N GLN A 195 11.79 3.44 -7.59
CA GLN A 195 12.77 4.27 -8.28
C GLN A 195 12.08 4.84 -9.53
N ASN A 196 11.44 5.98 -9.38
CA ASN A 196 11.37 6.91 -10.50
C ASN A 196 12.80 7.12 -10.94
N ALA A 197 13.13 6.78 -12.19
CA ALA A 197 14.43 7.04 -12.76
C ALA A 197 14.79 8.48 -12.41
N ILE A 198 15.70 8.65 -11.46
CA ILE A 198 16.16 9.97 -11.07
C ILE A 198 16.79 10.52 -12.34
N TRP A 199 16.21 11.56 -12.87
CA TRP A 199 16.64 12.30 -14.05
C TRP A 199 17.99 12.96 -13.78
N THR A 200 19.03 12.14 -13.54
CA THR A 200 20.37 12.66 -13.26
C THR A 200 21.16 12.99 -14.51
N ASP A 201 20.73 12.51 -15.69
CA ASP A 201 21.34 12.89 -16.96
C ASP A 201 20.37 12.73 -18.14
N LEU A 202 19.58 13.78 -18.39
CA LEU A 202 18.65 13.86 -19.52
C LEU A 202 19.29 13.70 -20.92
N ALA A 203 20.62 13.79 -21.02
CA ALA A 203 21.33 13.72 -22.29
C ALA A 203 21.62 12.27 -22.74
N ASN A 204 21.54 11.29 -21.84
CA ASN A 204 21.93 9.89 -22.08
C ASN A 204 20.81 8.86 -21.81
N VAL A 205 19.58 9.28 -21.58
CA VAL A 205 18.48 8.35 -21.34
C VAL A 205 18.05 7.73 -22.68
N ASN A 206 18.27 6.44 -22.83
CA ASN A 206 17.66 5.67 -23.91
C ASN A 206 16.14 5.67 -23.71
N PRO A 207 15.32 6.17 -24.66
CA PRO A 207 13.87 6.20 -24.52
C PRO A 207 13.22 4.81 -24.37
N ASN A 208 13.98 3.73 -24.50
CA ASN A 208 13.53 2.36 -24.22
C ASN A 208 13.89 1.88 -22.79
N ASP A 209 14.61 2.68 -22.01
CA ASP A 209 14.96 2.38 -20.62
C ASP A 209 13.96 2.98 -19.60
N TYR A 210 12.76 3.33 -20.04
CA TYR A 210 11.65 3.70 -19.14
C TYR A 210 11.09 2.46 -18.40
N GLY A 211 11.97 1.67 -17.82
CA GLY A 211 11.61 0.65 -16.85
C GLY A 211 11.66 1.26 -15.46
N THR A 212 10.53 1.52 -14.84
CA THR A 212 10.47 1.63 -13.38
C THR A 212 10.88 0.28 -12.82
N THR A 213 12.14 0.15 -12.41
CA THR A 213 12.57 -0.98 -11.60
C THR A 213 11.98 -0.77 -10.22
N CYS A 214 10.92 -1.47 -9.93
CA CYS A 214 10.39 -1.52 -8.58
C CYS A 214 11.13 -2.61 -7.84
N TYR A 215 11.77 -2.23 -6.75
CA TYR A 215 12.41 -3.17 -5.84
C TYR A 215 11.41 -3.45 -4.72
N ASP A 216 10.91 -4.66 -4.67
CA ASP A 216 9.90 -5.09 -3.73
C ASP A 216 10.45 -6.22 -2.87
N ASP A 217 10.73 -5.94 -1.61
CA ASP A 217 11.21 -6.94 -0.68
C ASP A 217 10.23 -7.13 0.49
N THR A 218 10.15 -8.36 0.96
CA THR A 218 9.44 -8.69 2.19
C THR A 218 10.43 -9.27 3.20
N PHE A 219 10.50 -8.65 4.36
CA PHE A 219 11.31 -9.09 5.48
C PHE A 219 10.43 -9.71 6.55
N VAL A 220 10.82 -10.87 7.05
CA VAL A 220 10.07 -11.61 8.05
C VAL A 220 10.96 -11.93 9.25
N LEU A 221 10.49 -11.58 10.44
CA LEU A 221 11.12 -11.98 11.71
C LEU A 221 10.26 -13.04 12.38
N THR A 222 10.84 -14.18 12.70
CA THR A 222 10.17 -15.26 13.43
C THR A 222 10.22 -15.04 14.96
N LYS A 223 9.37 -15.76 15.68
CA LYS A 223 9.31 -15.71 17.16
C LYS A 223 10.59 -16.25 17.82
N ASP A 224 11.35 -17.12 17.13
CA ASP A 224 12.64 -17.64 17.56
C ASP A 224 13.84 -16.78 17.11
N GLY A 225 13.57 -15.58 16.58
CA GLY A 225 14.59 -14.56 16.27
C GLY A 225 15.31 -14.73 14.96
N LYS A 226 14.82 -15.59 14.05
CA LYS A 226 15.38 -15.72 12.71
C LYS A 226 14.77 -14.68 11.78
N MET A 227 15.60 -14.11 10.89
CA MET A 227 15.17 -13.17 9.87
C MET A 227 15.22 -13.82 8.50
N TYR A 228 14.18 -13.60 7.71
CA TYR A 228 14.06 -14.06 6.32
C TYR A 228 13.75 -12.88 5.43
N ALA A 229 14.18 -12.95 4.17
CA ALA A 229 13.84 -11.99 3.14
C ALA A 229 13.40 -12.71 1.87
N THR A 230 12.51 -12.09 1.10
CA THR A 230 12.05 -12.57 -0.21
C THR A 230 11.72 -11.38 -1.09
N GLY A 231 11.90 -11.51 -2.40
CA GLY A 231 11.67 -10.47 -3.38
C GLY A 231 12.87 -10.21 -4.29
N THR A 232 12.97 -9.00 -4.81
CA THR A 232 14.09 -8.54 -5.61
C THR A 232 15.26 -8.16 -4.73
N ASN A 233 16.43 -8.73 -4.97
CA ASN A 233 17.62 -8.47 -4.18
C ASN A 233 18.10 -7.00 -4.35
N ILE A 234 17.86 -6.17 -3.35
CA ILE A 234 18.33 -4.78 -3.33
C ILE A 234 19.76 -4.73 -2.81
N GLY A 235 20.67 -4.16 -3.59
CA GLY A 235 21.99 -3.76 -3.09
C GLY A 235 23.16 -4.57 -3.61
N THR A 236 22.95 -5.43 -4.58
CA THR A 236 24.06 -5.98 -5.36
C THR A 236 24.13 -5.28 -6.71
N ASP A 237 25.32 -4.87 -7.09
CA ASP A 237 25.68 -4.53 -8.46
C ASP A 237 24.95 -5.49 -9.41
N SER A 238 24.28 -4.97 -10.43
CA SER A 238 23.46 -5.67 -11.45
C SER A 238 24.13 -6.90 -12.11
N LYS A 239 25.27 -7.33 -11.62
CA LYS A 239 26.08 -8.45 -12.07
C LYS A 239 26.16 -9.63 -11.08
N GLN A 240 25.57 -9.52 -9.89
CA GLN A 240 25.60 -10.61 -8.89
C GLN A 240 24.17 -10.89 -8.39
N ASN A 241 23.51 -11.86 -9.00
CA ASN A 241 22.29 -12.51 -8.52
C ASN A 241 22.60 -13.37 -7.28
N THR A 242 23.01 -12.79 -6.18
CA THR A 242 23.15 -13.51 -4.92
C THR A 242 22.00 -13.13 -3.99
N PRO A 243 21.21 -14.10 -3.51
CA PRO A 243 20.17 -13.85 -2.51
C PRO A 243 20.77 -13.23 -1.23
N TYR A 244 20.00 -12.41 -0.53
CA TYR A 244 20.38 -11.98 0.82
C TYR A 244 20.72 -13.19 1.69
N GLY A 245 21.94 -13.22 2.23
CA GLY A 245 22.32 -14.24 3.20
C GLY A 245 23.29 -15.31 2.72
N GLU A 246 23.72 -15.31 1.46
CA GLU A 246 24.90 -16.07 1.03
C GLU A 246 26.18 -15.19 1.08
N GLY A 247 26.45 -14.66 2.27
CA GLY A 247 27.75 -14.11 2.60
C GLY A 247 28.56 -15.17 3.32
N GLU A 248 29.77 -15.45 2.86
CA GLU A 248 30.78 -16.29 3.53
C GLU A 248 31.03 -15.86 4.99
#